data_938c4a7db565a66194dcecdb61ce8c95
#
_entry.id   938c4a7db565a66194dcecdb61ce8c95
#
_cell.length_a   1.000
_cell.length_b   1.000
_cell.length_c   1.000
_cell.angle_alpha   90.00
_cell.angle_beta   90.00
_cell.angle_gamma   90.00
#
_symmetry.space_group_name_H-M   'P 1'
#
loop_
_entity.id
_entity.type
_entity.pdbx_description
1 polymer ?
#
loop_
_entity_poly.entity_id
_entity_poly.type
_entity_poly.pdbx_seq_one_letter_code
_entity_poly.pdbx_strand_id
1 'polypeptide(L)'
;GDPMARPDKAAAVAELKEFTSAQATVLTEYRGLSVGELKDLRRSLGNETTYAVVKNTLTRIAVHEAGIDGLDEQLVGPTALAFINGDVADAAKGLKNFAKENPLLVIKGGVMDGKILDADAVKKLADLESREVLLAKLAGGMKANLTKAAVVFDALPSKAARGLGALQEKAQADPSVIGGAGEASNQETDTNTPEASDAQDNTNE
;
A
#
# COMPACT_ATOMS: atom_id res chain seq x y z
N GLY A 1 51.65 -7.38 -10.26
CA GLY A 1 51.34 -8.74 -9.84
C GLY A 1 50.02 -8.74 -9.16
N ASP A 2 48.98 -9.29 -9.81
CA ASP A 2 47.70 -9.53 -9.19
C ASP A 2 47.86 -10.34 -7.91
N PRO A 3 47.35 -9.87 -6.75
CA PRO A 3 47.31 -10.74 -5.61
C PRO A 3 46.28 -11.83 -5.90
N MET A 4 46.77 -13.00 -6.24
CA MET A 4 45.97 -14.22 -6.41
C MET A 4 44.92 -14.23 -5.30
N ALA A 5 43.64 -14.02 -5.68
CA ALA A 5 42.54 -14.16 -4.79
C ALA A 5 42.58 -15.59 -4.24
N ARG A 6 42.82 -15.73 -2.94
CA ARG A 6 42.75 -17.02 -2.29
C ARG A 6 41.39 -17.63 -2.60
N PRO A 7 41.28 -18.93 -2.88
CA PRO A 7 40.01 -19.57 -3.23
C PRO A 7 38.89 -19.26 -2.21
N ASP A 8 39.26 -19.10 -0.95
CA ASP A 8 38.35 -18.71 0.13
C ASP A 8 37.72 -17.33 -0.08
N LYS A 9 38.44 -16.38 -0.71
CA LYS A 9 37.90 -15.05 -0.99
C LYS A 9 36.92 -15.08 -2.17
N ALA A 10 37.22 -15.83 -3.20
CA ALA A 10 36.32 -15.96 -4.34
C ALA A 10 35.03 -16.71 -3.96
N ALA A 11 35.14 -17.74 -3.12
CA ALA A 11 33.96 -18.43 -2.57
C ALA A 11 33.11 -17.51 -1.71
N ALA A 12 33.71 -16.72 -0.80
CA ALA A 12 32.99 -15.78 0.04
C ALA A 12 32.34 -14.64 -0.75
N VAL A 13 32.95 -14.16 -1.82
CA VAL A 13 32.34 -13.16 -2.72
C VAL A 13 31.20 -13.78 -3.52
N ALA A 14 31.34 -15.03 -3.97
CA ALA A 14 30.26 -15.73 -4.67
C ALA A 14 29.04 -15.96 -3.74
N GLU A 15 29.30 -16.36 -2.49
CA GLU A 15 28.26 -16.50 -1.47
C GLU A 15 27.57 -15.16 -1.17
N LEU A 16 28.34 -14.07 -1.07
CA LEU A 16 27.79 -12.73 -0.90
C LEU A 16 27.00 -12.24 -2.13
N LYS A 17 27.40 -12.65 -3.34
CA LYS A 17 26.62 -12.34 -4.56
C LYS A 17 25.29 -13.08 -4.60
N GLU A 18 25.25 -14.33 -4.20
CA GLU A 18 24.01 -15.09 -4.09
C GLU A 18 23.06 -14.42 -3.09
N PHE A 19 23.59 -13.90 -2.00
CA PHE A 19 22.83 -13.13 -1.02
C PHE A 19 22.44 -11.73 -1.50
N THR A 20 23.19 -11.10 -2.42
CA THR A 20 22.81 -9.80 -3.01
C THR A 20 21.63 -9.95 -3.98
N SER A 21 21.31 -11.16 -4.41
CA SER A 21 20.08 -11.47 -5.16
C SER A 21 18.83 -11.55 -4.29
N ALA A 22 18.96 -11.42 -2.95
CA ALA A 22 17.82 -11.35 -2.04
C ALA A 22 16.95 -10.10 -2.33
N GLN A 23 15.67 -10.16 -2.03
CA GLN A 23 14.72 -9.06 -2.26
C GLN A 23 15.14 -7.78 -1.54
N ALA A 24 15.68 -7.91 -0.33
CA ALA A 24 16.26 -6.80 0.41
C ALA A 24 17.42 -7.27 1.27
N THR A 25 18.38 -6.38 1.49
CA THR A 25 19.50 -6.58 2.40
C THR A 25 19.58 -5.41 3.37
N VAL A 26 19.54 -5.68 4.66
CA VAL A 26 19.63 -4.64 5.71
C VAL A 26 21.00 -4.70 6.37
N LEU A 27 21.66 -3.54 6.46
CA LEU A 27 22.95 -3.37 7.11
C LEU A 27 22.73 -3.00 8.57
N THR A 28 23.38 -3.75 9.45
CA THR A 28 23.31 -3.51 10.89
C THR A 28 24.71 -3.50 11.50
N GLU A 29 24.89 -2.72 12.55
CA GLU A 29 26.05 -2.78 13.40
C GLU A 29 25.73 -3.60 14.65
N TYR A 30 26.56 -4.62 14.93
CA TYR A 30 26.35 -5.55 16.05
C TYR A 30 27.34 -5.36 17.20
N ARG A 31 27.99 -4.21 17.26
CA ARG A 31 29.02 -3.92 18.25
C ARG A 31 28.51 -4.07 19.69
N GLY A 32 29.09 -5.01 20.42
CA GLY A 32 28.73 -5.26 21.82
C GLY A 32 27.67 -6.29 22.07
N LEU A 33 27.06 -6.87 20.99
CA LEU A 33 26.13 -7.98 21.13
C LEU A 33 26.85 -9.28 21.44
N SER A 34 26.30 -10.04 22.38
CA SER A 34 26.76 -11.38 22.71
C SER A 34 26.33 -12.41 21.66
N VAL A 35 27.01 -13.58 21.65
CA VAL A 35 26.65 -14.69 20.77
C VAL A 35 25.22 -15.20 21.02
N GLY A 36 24.77 -15.14 22.30
CA GLY A 36 23.41 -15.49 22.69
C GLY A 36 22.37 -14.59 22.04
N GLU A 37 22.56 -13.28 22.16
CA GLU A 37 21.68 -12.25 21.56
C GLU A 37 21.62 -12.35 20.02
N LEU A 38 22.76 -12.62 19.37
CA LEU A 38 22.79 -12.86 17.93
C LEU A 38 22.01 -14.12 17.53
N LYS A 39 22.00 -15.14 18.38
CA LYS A 39 21.21 -16.36 18.17
C LYS A 39 19.72 -16.09 18.32
N ASP A 40 19.35 -15.30 19.31
CA ASP A 40 17.96 -14.90 19.54
C ASP A 40 17.45 -14.00 18.41
N LEU A 41 18.28 -13.08 17.91
CA LEU A 41 17.99 -12.29 16.73
C LEU A 41 17.71 -13.18 15.50
N ARG A 42 18.58 -14.17 15.23
CA ARG A 42 18.36 -15.10 14.12
C ARG A 42 17.05 -15.88 14.26
N ARG A 43 16.66 -16.22 15.48
CA ARG A 43 15.37 -16.90 15.74
C ARG A 43 14.18 -15.98 15.51
N SER A 44 14.28 -14.72 15.91
CA SER A 44 13.21 -13.74 15.75
C SER A 44 12.97 -13.34 14.30
N LEU A 45 14.03 -13.40 13.46
CA LEU A 45 13.95 -13.11 12.04
C LEU A 45 13.36 -14.25 11.17
N GLY A 46 13.25 -15.45 11.74
CA GLY A 46 12.70 -16.63 11.06
C GLY A 46 13.65 -17.24 10.02
N ASN A 47 13.11 -18.22 9.26
CA ASN A 47 13.90 -18.98 8.28
C ASN A 47 14.08 -18.25 6.94
N GLU A 48 13.28 -17.23 6.67
CA GLU A 48 13.29 -16.48 5.41
C GLU A 48 14.32 -15.35 5.41
N THR A 49 14.94 -15.09 6.57
CA THR A 49 15.97 -14.06 6.70
C THR A 49 17.27 -14.68 7.18
N THR A 50 18.33 -14.54 6.39
CA THR A 50 19.66 -15.01 6.75
C THR A 50 20.46 -13.87 7.36
N TYR A 51 20.86 -14.00 8.62
CA TYR A 51 21.67 -13.00 9.30
C TYR A 51 23.14 -13.45 9.39
N ALA A 52 24.01 -12.78 8.64
CA ALA A 52 25.42 -13.11 8.53
C ALA A 52 26.33 -11.94 8.93
N VAL A 53 27.38 -12.26 9.68
CA VAL A 53 28.47 -11.31 9.97
C VAL A 53 29.48 -11.38 8.85
N VAL A 54 29.75 -10.25 8.21
CA VAL A 54 30.58 -10.16 7.02
C VAL A 54 31.77 -9.23 7.21
N LYS A 55 32.80 -9.44 6.40
CA LYS A 55 33.95 -8.51 6.35
C LYS A 55 33.62 -7.38 5.37
N ASN A 56 33.70 -6.13 5.80
CA ASN A 56 33.41 -4.96 4.96
C ASN A 56 34.16 -4.94 3.64
N THR A 57 35.42 -5.42 3.61
CA THR A 57 36.22 -5.48 2.39
C THR A 57 35.64 -6.42 1.34
N LEU A 58 35.11 -7.57 1.76
CA LEU A 58 34.45 -8.52 0.85
C LEU A 58 33.07 -8.02 0.41
N THR A 59 32.34 -7.41 1.33
CA THR A 59 31.04 -6.81 1.04
C THR A 59 31.16 -5.69 0.01
N ARG A 60 32.18 -4.82 0.12
CA ARG A 60 32.45 -3.79 -0.88
C ARG A 60 32.66 -4.37 -2.28
N ILE A 61 33.48 -5.41 -2.40
CA ILE A 61 33.71 -6.05 -3.69
C ILE A 61 32.41 -6.61 -4.25
N ALA A 62 31.62 -7.32 -3.44
CA ALA A 62 30.35 -7.91 -3.87
C ALA A 62 29.33 -6.84 -4.29
N VAL A 63 29.26 -5.74 -3.56
CA VAL A 63 28.35 -4.60 -3.82
C VAL A 63 28.72 -3.89 -5.13
N HIS A 64 30.02 -3.61 -5.35
CA HIS A 64 30.52 -3.03 -6.61
C HIS A 64 30.28 -3.96 -7.80
N GLU A 65 30.49 -5.27 -7.64
CA GLU A 65 30.21 -6.26 -8.69
C GLU A 65 28.70 -6.40 -8.96
N ALA A 66 27.84 -6.12 -7.97
CA ALA A 66 26.38 -6.05 -8.12
C ALA A 66 25.89 -4.72 -8.74
N GLY A 67 26.80 -3.75 -8.97
CA GLY A 67 26.45 -2.44 -9.54
C GLY A 67 25.71 -1.51 -8.58
N ILE A 68 25.87 -1.68 -7.27
CA ILE A 68 25.24 -0.87 -6.23
C ILE A 68 26.32 0.10 -5.69
N ASP A 69 26.34 1.32 -6.20
CA ASP A 69 27.28 2.36 -5.74
C ASP A 69 26.67 3.19 -4.62
N GLY A 70 27.51 3.57 -3.61
CA GLY A 70 27.10 4.45 -2.52
C GLY A 70 26.89 3.76 -1.16
N LEU A 71 27.06 2.45 -1.07
CA LEU A 71 27.00 1.71 0.20
C LEU A 71 28.28 1.82 1.03
N ASP A 72 29.37 2.28 0.40
CA ASP A 72 30.71 2.35 1.03
C ASP A 72 30.75 3.16 2.30
N GLU A 73 29.97 4.24 2.36
CA GLU A 73 29.87 5.11 3.53
C GLU A 73 29.21 4.41 4.72
N GLN A 74 28.33 3.45 4.47
CA GLN A 74 27.62 2.68 5.50
C GLN A 74 28.43 1.44 5.95
N LEU A 75 29.42 1.00 5.16
CA LEU A 75 30.28 -0.13 5.46
C LEU A 75 31.48 0.25 6.34
N VAL A 76 31.21 0.92 7.46
CA VAL A 76 32.21 1.33 8.47
C VAL A 76 31.93 0.61 9.79
N GLY A 77 32.97 0.10 10.45
CA GLY A 77 32.84 -0.63 11.72
C GLY A 77 32.35 -2.08 11.56
N PRO A 78 32.02 -2.77 12.66
CA PRO A 78 31.56 -4.16 12.63
C PRO A 78 30.18 -4.26 12.02
N THR A 79 30.10 -4.79 10.80
CA THR A 79 28.87 -4.85 10.02
C THR A 79 28.36 -6.29 9.90
N ALA A 80 27.08 -6.45 10.09
CA ALA A 80 26.34 -7.66 9.77
C ALA A 80 25.24 -7.35 8.75
N LEU A 81 24.99 -8.30 7.88
CA LEU A 81 23.97 -8.21 6.84
C LEU A 81 22.81 -9.15 7.15
N ALA A 82 21.61 -8.63 7.08
CA ALA A 82 20.38 -9.41 7.10
C ALA A 82 19.86 -9.51 5.66
N PHE A 83 19.94 -10.68 5.06
CA PHE A 83 19.44 -10.98 3.74
C PHE A 83 18.00 -11.48 3.84
N ILE A 84 17.09 -10.77 3.24
CA ILE A 84 15.66 -11.03 3.34
C ILE A 84 15.17 -11.60 2.01
N ASN A 85 14.72 -12.85 2.04
CA ASN A 85 14.13 -13.54 0.89
C ASN A 85 12.59 -13.58 0.97
N GLY A 86 12.03 -13.28 2.15
CA GLY A 86 10.60 -13.24 2.42
C GLY A 86 10.03 -11.83 2.53
N ASP A 87 9.09 -11.63 3.47
CA ASP A 87 8.47 -10.32 3.68
C ASP A 87 9.46 -9.33 4.32
N VAL A 88 9.79 -8.30 3.55
CA VAL A 88 10.73 -7.25 3.98
C VAL A 88 10.17 -6.46 5.18
N ALA A 89 8.86 -6.25 5.24
CA ALA A 89 8.25 -5.50 6.33
C ALA A 89 8.30 -6.28 7.66
N ASP A 90 8.05 -7.59 7.62
CA ASP A 90 8.11 -8.43 8.82
C ASP A 90 9.55 -8.59 9.32
N ALA A 91 10.51 -8.77 8.44
CA ALA A 91 11.93 -8.80 8.81
C ALA A 91 12.42 -7.46 9.38
N ALA A 92 12.03 -6.34 8.77
CA ALA A 92 12.34 -5.01 9.27
C ALA A 92 11.70 -4.74 10.66
N LYS A 93 10.47 -5.23 10.90
CA LYS A 93 9.83 -5.20 12.23
C LYS A 93 10.61 -6.00 13.26
N GLY A 94 11.03 -7.22 12.89
CA GLY A 94 11.87 -8.06 13.75
C GLY A 94 13.14 -7.35 14.15
N LEU A 95 13.86 -6.75 13.20
CA LEU A 95 15.07 -5.96 13.46
C LEU A 95 14.77 -4.74 14.34
N LYS A 96 13.69 -4.01 14.07
CA LYS A 96 13.31 -2.82 14.85
C LYS A 96 12.93 -3.17 16.29
N ASN A 97 12.17 -4.25 16.49
CA ASN A 97 11.78 -4.71 17.83
C ASN A 97 13.01 -5.17 18.62
N PHE A 98 13.88 -5.94 17.99
CA PHE A 98 15.12 -6.37 18.62
C PHE A 98 16.05 -5.18 18.96
N ALA A 99 16.13 -4.18 18.06
CA ALA A 99 16.90 -2.96 18.31
C ALA A 99 16.32 -2.09 19.46
N LYS A 100 15.02 -2.19 19.75
CA LYS A 100 14.41 -1.55 20.93
C LYS A 100 14.77 -2.26 22.23
N GLU A 101 14.84 -3.58 22.21
CA GLU A 101 15.24 -4.39 23.37
C GLU A 101 16.75 -4.34 23.59
N ASN A 102 17.52 -4.26 22.51
CA ASN A 102 18.98 -4.25 22.50
C ASN A 102 19.50 -3.00 21.79
N PRO A 103 19.71 -1.89 22.50
CA PRO A 103 20.15 -0.62 21.89
C PRO A 103 21.56 -0.69 21.27
N LEU A 104 22.27 -1.80 21.48
CA LEU A 104 23.56 -2.08 20.86
C LEU A 104 23.45 -2.45 19.38
N LEU A 105 22.27 -2.90 18.92
CA LEU A 105 21.99 -3.13 17.50
C LEU A 105 21.60 -1.82 16.82
N VAL A 106 22.46 -1.33 15.95
CA VAL A 106 22.18 -0.11 15.18
C VAL A 106 21.89 -0.48 13.72
N ILE A 107 20.73 -0.08 13.22
CA ILE A 107 20.38 -0.22 11.81
C ILE A 107 21.01 0.95 11.06
N LYS A 108 21.93 0.66 10.13
CA LYS A 108 22.65 1.68 9.33
C LYS A 108 21.89 2.04 8.06
N GLY A 109 21.28 1.07 7.43
CA GLY A 109 20.58 1.24 6.19
C GLY A 109 20.29 -0.11 5.54
N GLY A 110 20.04 -0.08 4.25
CA GLY A 110 19.77 -1.31 3.49
C GLY A 110 19.78 -1.09 2.00
N VAL A 111 19.60 -2.17 1.27
CA VAL A 111 19.40 -2.17 -0.18
C VAL A 111 18.13 -2.96 -0.47
N MET A 112 17.26 -2.43 -1.29
CA MET A 112 16.06 -3.12 -1.78
C MET A 112 15.89 -2.80 -3.26
N ASP A 113 15.77 -3.84 -4.10
CA ASP A 113 15.64 -3.70 -5.56
C ASP A 113 16.74 -2.81 -6.18
N GLY A 114 17.97 -2.91 -5.68
CA GLY A 114 19.11 -2.10 -6.17
C GLY A 114 19.11 -0.65 -5.69
N LYS A 115 18.15 -0.23 -4.85
CA LYS A 115 18.09 1.12 -4.28
C LYS A 115 18.62 1.11 -2.85
N ILE A 116 19.44 2.09 -2.54
CA ILE A 116 19.97 2.29 -1.19
C ILE A 116 18.88 2.92 -0.32
N LEU A 117 18.70 2.36 0.85
CA LEU A 117 17.78 2.82 1.87
C LEU A 117 18.57 3.32 3.07
N ASP A 118 18.25 4.52 3.54
CA ASP A 118 18.78 5.05 4.79
C ASP A 118 18.13 4.36 6.00
N ALA A 119 18.75 4.51 7.18
CA ALA A 119 18.24 3.95 8.43
C ALA A 119 16.78 4.34 8.71
N ASP A 120 16.39 5.57 8.37
CA ASP A 120 15.01 6.04 8.56
C ASP A 120 14.04 5.42 7.55
N ALA A 121 14.48 5.14 6.33
CA ALA A 121 13.68 4.41 5.34
C ALA A 121 13.44 2.96 5.79
N VAL A 122 14.45 2.27 6.33
CA VAL A 122 14.29 0.93 6.91
C VAL A 122 13.34 0.94 8.11
N LYS A 123 13.40 1.96 8.97
CA LYS A 123 12.44 2.12 10.07
C LYS A 123 11.01 2.32 9.59
N LYS A 124 10.82 3.11 8.52
CA LYS A 124 9.50 3.30 7.88
C LYS A 124 8.98 2.00 7.29
N LEU A 125 9.84 1.19 6.65
CA LEU A 125 9.46 -0.15 6.17
C LEU A 125 8.99 -1.05 7.32
N ALA A 126 9.64 -0.97 8.48
CA ALA A 126 9.23 -1.70 9.68
C ALA A 126 7.88 -1.24 10.25
N ASP A 127 7.43 -0.02 9.95
CA ASP A 127 6.12 0.50 10.33
C ASP A 127 5.00 0.10 9.35
N LEU A 128 5.36 -0.41 8.17
CA LEU A 128 4.40 -0.97 7.23
C LEU A 128 3.87 -2.31 7.77
N GLU A 129 2.63 -2.58 7.41
CA GLU A 129 2.06 -3.90 7.67
C GLU A 129 2.59 -4.91 6.65
N SER A 130 2.52 -6.20 6.99
CA SER A 130 2.93 -7.25 6.08
C SER A 130 2.16 -7.16 4.75
N ARG A 131 2.77 -7.64 3.67
CA ARG A 131 2.17 -7.62 2.33
C ARG A 131 0.78 -8.27 2.31
N GLU A 132 0.59 -9.36 3.05
CA GLU A 132 -0.70 -10.04 3.15
C GLU A 132 -1.77 -9.17 3.79
N VAL A 133 -1.43 -8.47 4.88
CA VAL A 133 -2.35 -7.56 5.58
C VAL A 133 -2.71 -6.37 4.69
N LEU A 134 -1.74 -5.79 3.97
CA LEU A 134 -1.99 -4.70 3.01
C LEU A 134 -2.91 -5.14 1.87
N LEU A 135 -2.69 -6.33 1.32
CA LEU A 135 -3.56 -6.92 0.29
C LEU A 135 -4.97 -7.19 0.83
N ALA A 136 -5.07 -7.73 2.05
CA ALA A 136 -6.36 -7.96 2.71
C ALA A 136 -7.12 -6.65 2.95
N LYS A 137 -6.43 -5.58 3.38
CA LYS A 137 -7.02 -4.24 3.53
C LYS A 137 -7.47 -3.66 2.20
N LEU A 138 -6.67 -3.81 1.14
CA LEU A 138 -7.04 -3.38 -0.20
C LEU A 138 -8.29 -4.11 -0.69
N ALA A 139 -8.31 -5.44 -0.60
CA ALA A 139 -9.47 -6.25 -0.97
C ALA A 139 -10.71 -5.90 -0.13
N GLY A 140 -10.53 -5.68 1.17
CA GLY A 140 -11.59 -5.22 2.08
C GLY A 140 -12.15 -3.86 1.69
N GLY A 141 -11.29 -2.89 1.35
CA GLY A 141 -11.68 -1.56 0.88
C GLY A 141 -12.46 -1.61 -0.44
N MET A 142 -12.01 -2.43 -1.39
CA MET A 142 -12.73 -2.64 -2.66
C MET A 142 -14.12 -3.27 -2.42
N LYS A 143 -14.18 -4.32 -1.59
CA LYS A 143 -15.45 -4.96 -1.20
C LYS A 143 -16.38 -3.99 -0.49
N ALA A 144 -15.86 -3.16 0.43
CA ALA A 144 -16.64 -2.16 1.15
C ALA A 144 -17.27 -1.12 0.21
N ASN A 145 -16.54 -0.67 -0.81
CA ASN A 145 -17.05 0.26 -1.82
C ASN A 145 -18.16 -0.37 -2.67
N LEU A 146 -18.00 -1.62 -3.10
CA LEU A 146 -19.03 -2.37 -3.82
C LEU A 146 -20.28 -2.56 -2.94
N THR A 147 -20.09 -2.92 -1.66
CA THR A 147 -21.19 -3.06 -0.71
C THR A 147 -21.92 -1.74 -0.50
N LYS A 148 -21.19 -0.61 -0.34
CA LYS A 148 -21.80 0.73 -0.23
C LYS A 148 -22.62 1.07 -1.48
N ALA A 149 -22.11 0.80 -2.67
CA ALA A 149 -22.87 1.01 -3.90
C ALA A 149 -24.16 0.17 -3.93
N ALA A 150 -24.06 -1.12 -3.59
CA ALA A 150 -25.23 -2.00 -3.51
C ALA A 150 -26.27 -1.49 -2.50
N VAL A 151 -25.85 -1.06 -1.33
CA VAL A 151 -26.73 -0.49 -0.29
C VAL A 151 -27.41 0.79 -0.77
N VAL A 152 -26.70 1.67 -1.49
CA VAL A 152 -27.28 2.89 -2.07
C VAL A 152 -28.34 2.55 -3.11
N PHE A 153 -28.08 1.57 -3.98
CA PHE A 153 -29.07 1.11 -4.98
C PHE A 153 -30.30 0.45 -4.32
N ASP A 154 -30.10 -0.33 -3.26
CA ASP A 154 -31.21 -0.95 -2.51
C ASP A 154 -31.99 0.07 -1.66
N ALA A 155 -31.34 1.13 -1.20
CA ALA A 155 -31.97 2.16 -0.37
C ALA A 155 -33.01 2.99 -1.12
N LEU A 156 -32.87 3.19 -2.45
CA LEU A 156 -33.82 3.96 -3.25
C LEU A 156 -35.21 3.30 -3.31
N PRO A 157 -35.34 2.03 -3.74
CA PRO A 157 -36.65 1.37 -3.75
C PRO A 157 -37.19 1.14 -2.35
N SER A 158 -36.32 0.85 -1.36
CA SER A 158 -36.75 0.67 0.03
C SER A 158 -37.30 1.95 0.64
N LYS A 159 -36.72 3.12 0.36
CA LYS A 159 -37.24 4.42 0.81
C LYS A 159 -38.57 4.75 0.10
N ALA A 160 -38.67 4.49 -1.19
CA ALA A 160 -39.91 4.69 -1.93
C ALA A 160 -41.03 3.79 -1.41
N ALA A 161 -40.75 2.50 -1.17
CA ALA A 161 -41.73 1.58 -0.60
C ALA A 161 -42.19 2.01 0.81
N ARG A 162 -41.29 2.47 1.66
CA ARG A 162 -41.64 3.00 2.98
C ARG A 162 -42.46 4.29 2.91
N GLY A 163 -42.11 5.19 1.96
CA GLY A 163 -42.89 6.42 1.73
C GLY A 163 -44.31 6.11 1.24
N LEU A 164 -44.47 5.19 0.31
CA LEU A 164 -45.76 4.74 -0.18
C LEU A 164 -46.57 4.03 0.91
N GLY A 165 -45.94 3.17 1.73
CA GLY A 165 -46.58 2.54 2.89
C GLY A 165 -47.07 3.54 3.90
N ALA A 166 -46.27 4.55 4.25
CA ALA A 166 -46.67 5.62 5.15
C ALA A 166 -47.81 6.50 4.57
N LEU A 167 -47.81 6.71 3.25
CA LEU A 167 -48.93 7.38 2.57
C LEU A 167 -50.20 6.54 2.62
N GLN A 168 -50.10 5.23 2.41
CA GLN A 168 -51.22 4.31 2.51
C GLN A 168 -51.83 4.28 3.91
N GLU A 169 -51.01 4.24 4.98
CA GLU A 169 -51.46 4.30 6.36
C GLU A 169 -52.21 5.64 6.65
N LYS A 170 -51.61 6.76 6.19
CA LYS A 170 -52.26 8.07 6.35
C LYS A 170 -53.55 8.16 5.55
N ALA A 171 -53.61 7.60 4.36
CA ALA A 171 -54.82 7.58 3.55
C ALA A 171 -55.95 6.73 4.14
N GLN A 172 -55.60 5.66 4.86
CA GLN A 172 -56.57 4.85 5.59
C GLN A 172 -57.09 5.58 6.84
N ALA A 173 -56.25 6.41 7.50
CA ALA A 173 -56.61 7.19 8.65
C ALA A 173 -57.37 8.48 8.27
N ASP A 174 -57.04 9.10 7.16
CA ASP A 174 -57.64 10.32 6.64
C ASP A 174 -57.69 10.30 5.09
N PRO A 175 -58.86 9.95 4.50
CA PRO A 175 -59.03 9.86 3.03
C PRO A 175 -58.81 11.19 2.30
N SER A 176 -58.85 12.32 2.99
CA SER A 176 -58.69 13.65 2.39
C SER A 176 -57.23 13.91 1.93
N VAL A 177 -56.26 13.14 2.41
CA VAL A 177 -54.83 13.29 2.04
C VAL A 177 -54.53 12.87 0.61
N ILE A 178 -55.38 12.03 -0.02
CA ILE A 178 -55.22 11.55 -1.41
C ILE A 178 -56.06 12.40 -2.36
N GLY A 179 -57.04 13.19 -1.88
CA GLY A 179 -57.99 13.92 -2.71
C GLY A 179 -57.51 15.24 -3.32
N GLY A 180 -56.22 15.61 -3.10
CA GLY A 180 -55.72 16.93 -3.51
C GLY A 180 -55.00 17.02 -4.86
N ALA A 181 -55.00 15.96 -5.69
CA ALA A 181 -54.28 15.98 -6.97
C ALA A 181 -55.16 15.65 -8.18
N GLY A 182 -56.50 15.83 -8.08
CA GLY A 182 -57.44 15.44 -9.11
C GLY A 182 -58.35 16.54 -9.67
N GLU A 183 -58.17 17.79 -9.29
CA GLU A 183 -58.79 18.91 -10.00
C GLU A 183 -57.82 19.54 -10.98
N ALA A 184 -57.48 18.81 -12.03
CA ALA A 184 -57.02 19.42 -13.24
C ALA A 184 -58.21 20.08 -13.90
N SER A 185 -58.23 21.39 -13.82
CA SER A 185 -59.13 22.29 -14.51
C SER A 185 -59.39 21.86 -15.94
N ASN A 186 -60.62 21.43 -16.20
CA ASN A 186 -61.24 21.52 -17.51
C ASN A 186 -61.38 23.01 -17.83
N GLN A 187 -60.38 23.62 -18.41
CA GLN A 187 -60.51 24.83 -19.18
C GLN A 187 -60.81 24.41 -20.61
N GLU A 188 -62.10 24.53 -20.91
CA GLU A 188 -62.63 24.58 -22.24
C GLU A 188 -61.79 25.54 -23.09
N THR A 189 -61.14 25.01 -24.09
CA THR A 189 -60.58 25.79 -25.19
C THR A 189 -61.71 26.21 -26.10
N ASP A 190 -62.15 27.42 -25.86
CA ASP A 190 -63.00 28.14 -26.76
C ASP A 190 -62.21 28.40 -28.06
N THR A 191 -62.71 27.74 -29.11
CA THR A 191 -62.36 27.98 -30.49
C THR A 191 -62.82 29.37 -30.88
N ASN A 192 -61.91 30.26 -31.08
CA ASN A 192 -62.19 31.43 -31.93
C ASN A 192 -61.08 31.60 -32.95
N THR A 193 -61.42 31.16 -34.17
CA THR A 193 -60.81 31.56 -35.40
C THR A 193 -61.25 32.98 -35.74
N PRO A 194 -60.40 33.84 -36.21
CA PRO A 194 -60.65 34.55 -37.45
C PRO A 194 -59.43 34.48 -38.41
N GLU A 195 -59.74 33.90 -39.51
CA GLU A 195 -59.68 34.37 -40.90
C GLU A 195 -58.63 35.49 -41.24
N ALA A 196 -57.81 35.09 -42.18
CA ALA A 196 -57.15 35.78 -43.30
C ALA A 196 -57.13 37.31 -43.34
N SER A 197 -56.00 37.82 -43.62
CA SER A 197 -55.74 38.86 -44.66
C SER A 197 -54.23 39.14 -44.71
N ASP A 198 -53.65 38.64 -45.74
CA ASP A 198 -53.14 39.37 -46.92
C ASP A 198 -52.05 40.44 -46.70
N ALA A 199 -51.05 40.18 -47.50
CA ALA A 199 -50.31 41.17 -48.30
C ALA A 199 -49.01 41.79 -47.79
N GLN A 200 -48.02 41.41 -48.62
CA GLN A 200 -47.02 42.35 -49.26
C GLN A 200 -45.82 42.78 -48.39
N ASP A 201 -44.69 42.24 -48.78
CA ASP A 201 -43.77 42.81 -49.78
C ASP A 201 -42.89 43.96 -49.20
N ASN A 202 -41.69 43.79 -49.19
CA ASN A 202 -40.65 44.64 -49.82
C ASN A 202 -39.24 44.44 -49.17
N THR A 203 -38.37 43.86 -49.97
CA THR A 203 -37.08 44.33 -50.50
C THR A 203 -36.26 45.34 -49.69
N ASN A 204 -34.95 45.00 -49.76
CA ASN A 204 -33.75 45.88 -49.71
C ASN A 204 -33.18 46.15 -48.26
N GLU A 205 -31.96 45.91 -48.06
CA GLU A 205 -30.62 46.04 -48.65
C GLU A 205 -29.62 45.17 -47.81
#